data_2c32c09404d765b649c6b8ff19551a28
#
_entry.id   2c32c09404d765b649c6b8ff19551a28
#
_cell.length_a   1.000
_cell.length_b   1.000
_cell.length_c   1.000
_cell.angle_alpha   90.00
_cell.angle_beta   90.00
_cell.angle_gamma   90.00
#
_symmetry.space_group_name_H-M   'P 1'
#
loop_
_entity.id
_entity.type
_entity.pdbx_description
1 polymer ?
#
loop_
_entity_poly.entity_id
_entity_poly.type
_entity_poly.pdbx_seq_one_letter_code
_entity_poly.pdbx_strand_id
1 'polypeptide(L)'
;RMKEKYVKAPDEDFKSIIQGILGIKGRIHVSAGDLMDASLFAEIGQDFGSVNEQLKVIASKVDQEIHKNYKLWPSNYIAHDLLNNTDRYASKYTFKEKRRFERRLKRRVDFKNSLELNSYLLMYANPVINREGLYDKED
;
A
#
# COMPACT_ATOMS: atom_id res chain seq x y z
N ARG A 1 22.52 14.23 14.00
CA ARG A 1 22.01 13.12 14.84
C ARG A 1 22.57 11.83 14.26
N MET A 2 23.49 11.18 14.98
CA MET A 2 23.91 9.81 14.65
C MET A 2 22.66 8.92 14.64
N LYS A 3 22.41 8.24 13.51
CA LYS A 3 21.38 7.21 13.45
C LYS A 3 21.88 6.05 14.33
N GLU A 4 21.26 5.82 15.47
CA GLU A 4 21.49 4.59 16.21
C GLU A 4 21.28 3.40 15.27
N LYS A 5 22.32 2.58 15.14
CA LYS A 5 22.26 1.39 14.31
C LYS A 5 21.30 0.41 14.98
N TYR A 6 20.18 0.13 14.34
CA TYR A 6 19.23 -0.87 14.83
C TYR A 6 19.96 -2.22 15.02
N VAL A 7 19.87 -2.75 16.23
CA VAL A 7 20.39 -4.09 16.57
C VAL A 7 19.20 -5.00 16.84
N LYS A 8 19.06 -6.02 16.00
CA LYS A 8 17.97 -6.98 16.09
C LYS A 8 18.10 -7.84 17.35
N ALA A 9 17.01 -7.97 18.11
CA ALA A 9 16.98 -8.87 19.26
C ALA A 9 16.99 -10.35 18.80
N PRO A 10 17.64 -11.27 19.53
CA PRO A 10 17.75 -12.67 19.10
C PRO A 10 16.42 -13.40 18.87
N ASP A 11 15.36 -12.97 19.57
CA ASP A 11 14.02 -13.58 19.55
C ASP A 11 12.99 -12.78 18.71
N GLU A 12 13.43 -11.72 18.05
CA GLU A 12 12.54 -10.80 17.31
C GLU A 12 11.83 -11.51 16.16
N ASP A 13 12.53 -12.34 15.39
CA ASP A 13 11.93 -13.09 14.28
C ASP A 13 10.87 -14.06 14.78
N PHE A 14 11.19 -14.79 15.86
CA PHE A 14 10.25 -15.73 16.45
C PHE A 14 9.00 -15.02 16.96
N LYS A 15 9.15 -13.91 17.67
CA LYS A 15 8.01 -13.08 18.12
C LYS A 15 7.18 -12.57 16.94
N SER A 16 7.81 -12.11 15.86
CA SER A 16 7.14 -11.62 14.66
C SER A 16 6.35 -12.74 13.98
N ILE A 17 6.91 -13.94 13.86
CA ILE A 17 6.24 -15.12 13.30
C ILE A 17 5.03 -15.50 14.16
N ILE A 18 5.19 -15.60 15.47
CA ILE A 18 4.10 -15.94 16.39
C ILE A 18 2.98 -14.88 16.34
N GLN A 19 3.32 -13.60 16.36
CA GLN A 19 2.33 -12.53 16.16
C GLN A 19 1.66 -12.62 14.79
N GLY A 20 2.41 -12.98 13.75
CA GLY A 20 1.91 -13.27 12.43
C GLY A 20 0.88 -14.39 12.43
N ILE A 21 1.09 -15.46 13.16
CA ILE A 21 0.20 -16.64 13.23
C ILE A 21 -1.03 -16.37 14.13
N LEU A 22 -0.82 -15.85 15.35
CA LEU A 22 -1.85 -15.68 16.37
C LEU A 22 -2.64 -14.37 16.23
N GLY A 23 -2.11 -13.39 15.50
CA GLY A 23 -2.72 -12.07 15.34
C GLY A 23 -4.07 -12.13 14.60
N ILE A 24 -4.98 -11.24 14.97
CA ILE A 24 -6.27 -11.10 14.31
C ILE A 24 -6.04 -10.57 12.89
N LYS A 25 -6.35 -11.39 11.88
CA LYS A 25 -6.15 -11.05 10.46
C LYS A 25 -7.23 -10.13 9.89
N GLY A 26 -8.40 -10.09 10.53
CA GLY A 26 -9.52 -9.33 10.02
C GLY A 26 -10.09 -9.95 8.73
N ARG A 27 -10.41 -9.09 7.75
CA ARG A 27 -10.88 -9.51 6.43
C ARG A 27 -9.71 -9.66 5.49
N ILE A 28 -9.62 -10.79 4.78
CA ILE A 28 -8.62 -11.07 3.76
C ILE A 28 -9.33 -11.05 2.41
N HIS A 29 -8.72 -10.44 1.42
CA HIS A 29 -9.12 -10.47 0.03
C HIS A 29 -7.96 -11.02 -0.79
N VAL A 30 -8.26 -11.96 -1.66
CA VAL A 30 -7.31 -12.53 -2.61
C VAL A 30 -7.87 -12.28 -4.01
N SER A 31 -7.07 -11.73 -4.90
CA SER A 31 -7.39 -11.62 -6.32
C SER A 31 -6.20 -12.10 -7.14
N ALA A 32 -6.49 -12.68 -8.30
CA ALA A 32 -5.50 -13.00 -9.31
C ALA A 32 -5.57 -11.92 -10.39
N GLY A 33 -4.42 -11.43 -10.83
CA GLY A 33 -4.30 -10.55 -11.99
C GLY A 33 -4.30 -11.35 -13.29
N ASP A 34 -4.18 -10.63 -14.40
CA ASP A 34 -4.06 -11.23 -15.73
C ASP A 34 -2.75 -12.00 -15.88
N LEU A 35 -2.77 -13.08 -16.67
CA LEU A 35 -1.59 -13.92 -16.89
C LEU A 35 -0.56 -13.14 -17.72
N MET A 36 0.64 -13.05 -17.22
CA MET A 36 1.80 -12.58 -17.99
C MET A 36 2.42 -13.78 -18.71
N ASP A 37 2.04 -13.99 -19.95
CA ASP A 37 2.48 -15.13 -20.76
C ASP A 37 3.76 -14.85 -21.56
N ALA A 38 4.23 -15.89 -22.28
CA ALA A 38 5.45 -15.78 -23.08
C ALA A 38 5.33 -14.77 -24.23
N SER A 39 4.12 -14.48 -24.72
CA SER A 39 3.91 -13.51 -25.81
C SER A 39 4.22 -12.11 -25.36
N LEU A 40 3.78 -11.74 -24.15
CA LEU A 40 4.09 -10.45 -23.52
C LEU A 40 5.61 -10.25 -23.35
N PHE A 41 6.32 -11.29 -22.89
CA PHE A 41 7.77 -11.19 -22.70
C PHE A 41 8.51 -11.09 -24.04
N ALA A 42 8.04 -11.77 -25.09
CA ALA A 42 8.61 -11.67 -26.42
C ALA A 42 8.40 -10.26 -27.02
N GLU A 43 7.23 -9.66 -26.84
CA GLU A 43 6.92 -8.28 -27.27
C GLU A 43 7.85 -7.28 -26.58
N ILE A 44 7.98 -7.35 -25.25
CA ILE A 44 8.88 -6.49 -24.47
C ILE A 44 10.34 -6.68 -24.94
N GLY A 45 10.75 -7.90 -25.25
CA GLY A 45 12.10 -8.20 -25.74
C GLY A 45 12.39 -7.62 -27.12
N GLN A 46 11.37 -7.41 -27.97
CA GLN A 46 11.51 -6.77 -29.28
C GLN A 46 11.52 -5.24 -29.20
N ASP A 47 10.72 -4.65 -28.30
CA ASP A 47 10.52 -3.21 -28.21
C ASP A 47 11.63 -2.49 -27.42
N PHE A 48 12.30 -3.19 -26.51
CA PHE A 48 13.30 -2.59 -25.60
C PHE A 48 14.67 -3.24 -25.75
N GLY A 49 15.67 -2.42 -26.11
CA GLY A 49 17.02 -2.89 -26.48
C GLY A 49 17.89 -3.34 -25.31
N SER A 50 17.67 -2.86 -24.09
CA SER A 50 18.46 -3.24 -22.93
C SER A 50 17.66 -4.09 -21.92
N VAL A 51 18.34 -5.05 -21.31
CA VAL A 51 17.74 -5.90 -20.25
C VAL A 51 17.19 -5.06 -19.09
N ASN A 52 17.87 -3.96 -18.74
CA ASN A 52 17.39 -3.08 -17.65
C ASN A 52 16.08 -2.36 -18.01
N GLU A 53 15.90 -1.97 -19.28
CA GLU A 53 14.64 -1.38 -19.75
C GLU A 53 13.52 -2.41 -19.76
N GLN A 54 13.78 -3.60 -20.27
CA GLN A 54 12.84 -4.73 -20.27
C GLN A 54 12.36 -5.05 -18.83
N LEU A 55 13.29 -5.12 -17.87
CA LEU A 55 12.97 -5.38 -16.46
C LEU A 55 12.11 -4.26 -15.84
N LYS A 56 12.37 -2.99 -16.17
CA LYS A 56 11.54 -1.87 -15.70
C LYS A 56 10.12 -1.94 -16.25
N VAL A 57 9.95 -2.29 -17.52
CA VAL A 57 8.63 -2.45 -18.15
C VAL A 57 7.86 -3.60 -17.51
N ILE A 58 8.52 -4.75 -17.30
CA ILE A 58 7.91 -5.91 -16.62
C ILE A 58 7.48 -5.51 -15.20
N ALA A 59 8.35 -4.89 -14.43
CA ALA A 59 8.04 -4.44 -13.08
C ALA A 59 6.84 -3.46 -13.07
N SER A 60 6.80 -2.51 -14.01
CA SER A 60 5.68 -1.57 -14.14
C SER A 60 4.36 -2.29 -14.46
N LYS A 61 4.36 -3.30 -15.33
CA LYS A 61 3.16 -4.10 -15.63
C LYS A 61 2.69 -4.90 -14.41
N VAL A 62 3.61 -5.48 -13.64
CA VAL A 62 3.30 -6.18 -12.37
C VAL A 62 2.65 -5.20 -11.38
N ASP A 63 3.24 -4.01 -11.20
CA ASP A 63 2.70 -2.98 -10.30
C ASP A 63 1.30 -2.54 -10.74
N GLN A 64 1.07 -2.33 -12.03
CA GLN A 64 -0.25 -1.98 -12.58
C GLN A 64 -1.29 -3.05 -12.25
N GLU A 65 -0.97 -4.34 -12.46
CA GLU A 65 -1.88 -5.44 -12.13
C GLU A 65 -2.17 -5.52 -10.63
N ILE A 66 -1.16 -5.33 -9.78
CA ILE A 66 -1.35 -5.27 -8.32
C ILE A 66 -2.31 -4.12 -7.96
N HIS A 67 -2.06 -2.91 -8.46
CA HIS A 67 -2.86 -1.75 -8.14
C HIS A 67 -4.29 -1.84 -8.66
N LYS A 68 -4.50 -2.40 -9.86
CA LYS A 68 -5.81 -2.64 -10.46
C LYS A 68 -6.64 -3.63 -9.64
N ASN A 69 -6.02 -4.71 -9.17
CA ASN A 69 -6.69 -5.81 -8.50
C ASN A 69 -6.74 -5.67 -6.97
N TYR A 70 -6.01 -4.73 -6.39
CA TYR A 70 -5.98 -4.51 -4.94
C TYR A 70 -7.35 -4.06 -4.42
N LYS A 71 -7.86 -4.74 -3.39
CA LYS A 71 -9.12 -4.37 -2.73
C LYS A 71 -8.94 -3.16 -1.84
N LEU A 72 -9.50 -2.02 -2.21
CA LEU A 72 -9.55 -0.83 -1.35
C LEU A 72 -10.63 -0.98 -0.28
N TRP A 73 -10.23 -0.72 0.95
CA TRP A 73 -11.09 -0.75 2.13
C TRP A 73 -11.42 0.68 2.60
N PRO A 74 -12.52 0.89 3.35
CA PRO A 74 -12.83 2.18 3.94
C PRO A 74 -11.64 2.87 4.64
N SER A 75 -10.77 2.09 5.30
CA SER A 75 -9.56 2.61 5.95
C SER A 75 -8.58 3.29 5.00
N ASN A 76 -8.51 2.86 3.74
CA ASN A 76 -7.63 3.46 2.74
C ASN A 76 -8.13 4.85 2.36
N TYR A 77 -9.42 4.98 2.10
CA TYR A 77 -10.07 6.23 1.75
C TYR A 77 -10.08 7.23 2.91
N ILE A 78 -10.35 6.75 4.14
CA ILE A 78 -10.30 7.58 5.35
C ILE A 78 -8.88 8.14 5.55
N ALA A 79 -7.86 7.30 5.40
CA ALA A 79 -6.48 7.73 5.55
C ALA A 79 -6.08 8.77 4.48
N HIS A 80 -6.52 8.57 3.23
CA HIS A 80 -6.31 9.52 2.14
C HIS A 80 -6.95 10.88 2.46
N ASP A 81 -8.21 10.89 2.88
CA ASP A 81 -8.92 12.13 3.21
C ASP A 81 -8.29 12.85 4.41
N LEU A 82 -7.87 12.10 5.45
CA LEU A 82 -7.17 12.67 6.60
C LEU A 82 -5.80 13.23 6.24
N LEU A 83 -5.04 12.53 5.37
CA LEU A 83 -3.71 12.95 4.93
C LEU A 83 -3.74 14.26 4.15
N ASN A 84 -4.74 14.40 3.27
CA ASN A 84 -4.88 15.54 2.37
C ASN A 84 -5.85 16.62 2.92
N ASN A 85 -6.41 16.42 4.11
CA ASN A 85 -7.40 17.27 4.71
C ASN A 85 -8.59 17.56 3.78
N THR A 86 -9.15 16.49 3.19
CA THR A 86 -10.27 16.50 2.25
C THR A 86 -11.38 15.57 2.69
N ASP A 87 -12.55 15.67 2.05
CA ASP A 87 -13.67 14.73 2.15
C ASP A 87 -13.98 14.10 0.78
N ARG A 88 -12.97 14.01 -0.11
CA ARG A 88 -13.09 13.52 -1.50
C ARG A 88 -13.75 12.15 -1.57
N TYR A 89 -13.45 11.29 -0.62
CA TYR A 89 -13.96 9.93 -0.58
C TYR A 89 -14.99 9.68 0.53
N ALA A 90 -15.65 10.72 1.04
CA ALA A 90 -16.65 10.59 2.11
C ALA A 90 -17.78 9.59 1.79
N SER A 91 -18.10 9.37 0.50
CA SER A 91 -19.07 8.37 0.05
C SER A 91 -18.58 6.91 0.14
N LYS A 92 -17.27 6.67 0.34
CA LYS A 92 -16.65 5.33 0.38
C LYS A 92 -16.53 4.75 1.78
N TYR A 93 -16.92 5.51 2.80
CA TYR A 93 -16.88 5.07 4.19
C TYR A 93 -18.00 5.70 5.01
N THR A 94 -18.33 5.05 6.13
CA THR A 94 -19.32 5.55 7.08
C THR A 94 -18.68 6.37 8.20
N PHE A 95 -19.44 7.23 8.85
CA PHE A 95 -18.99 7.96 10.04
C PHE A 95 -18.47 7.03 11.15
N LYS A 96 -19.11 5.86 11.33
CA LYS A 96 -18.67 4.85 12.31
C LYS A 96 -17.29 4.27 11.99
N GLU A 97 -17.00 4.04 10.70
CA GLU A 97 -15.69 3.55 10.24
C GLU A 97 -14.62 4.63 10.41
N LYS A 98 -14.91 5.89 10.06
CA LYS A 98 -14.01 7.03 10.28
C LYS A 98 -13.64 7.15 11.76
N ARG A 99 -14.62 7.19 12.67
CA ARG A 99 -14.36 7.22 14.12
C ARG A 99 -13.58 6.03 14.65
N ARG A 100 -13.79 4.82 14.08
CA ARG A 100 -13.02 3.62 14.46
C ARG A 100 -11.57 3.74 14.02
N PHE A 101 -11.33 4.24 12.82
CA PHE A 101 -10.00 4.47 12.29
C PHE A 101 -9.26 5.53 13.11
N GLU A 102 -9.86 6.68 13.37
CA GLU A 102 -9.30 7.77 14.19
C GLU A 102 -8.96 7.32 15.62
N ARG A 103 -9.81 6.50 16.25
CA ARG A 103 -9.50 5.91 17.57
C ARG A 103 -8.31 4.97 17.54
N ARG A 104 -8.13 4.23 16.45
CA ARG A 104 -6.96 3.38 16.24
C ARG A 104 -5.71 4.22 16.04
N LEU A 105 -5.79 5.24 15.21
CA LEU A 105 -4.74 6.20 14.94
C LEU A 105 -4.24 6.84 16.25
N LYS A 106 -5.15 7.37 17.08
CA LYS A 106 -4.83 7.97 18.38
C LYS A 106 -4.10 7.05 19.37
N ARG A 107 -4.28 5.74 19.24
CA ARG A 107 -3.59 4.75 20.08
C ARG A 107 -2.25 4.30 19.55
N ARG A 108 -1.96 4.57 18.29
CA ARG A 108 -0.79 4.04 17.59
C ARG A 108 0.26 5.09 17.26
N VAL A 109 -0.12 6.36 17.25
CA VAL A 109 0.69 7.46 16.72
C VAL A 109 0.68 8.62 17.70
N ASP A 110 1.85 9.21 17.93
CA ASP A 110 1.94 10.48 18.62
C ASP A 110 1.55 11.63 17.67
N PHE A 111 0.41 12.27 17.94
CA PHE A 111 -0.09 13.38 17.14
C PHE A 111 0.80 14.65 17.17
N LYS A 112 1.73 14.74 18.13
CA LYS A 112 2.74 15.80 18.16
C LYS A 112 3.87 15.56 17.17
N ASN A 113 4.05 14.31 16.73
CA ASN A 113 5.04 13.93 15.73
C ASN A 113 4.37 13.87 14.35
N SER A 114 4.44 14.97 13.61
CA SER A 114 3.86 15.08 12.26
C SER A 114 4.43 14.04 11.28
N LEU A 115 5.71 13.68 11.41
CA LEU A 115 6.35 12.69 10.56
C LEU A 115 5.75 11.29 10.78
N GLU A 116 5.56 10.91 12.04
CA GLU A 116 4.95 9.62 12.41
C GLU A 116 3.50 9.54 11.95
N LEU A 117 2.72 10.61 12.18
CA LEU A 117 1.34 10.72 11.74
C LEU A 117 1.22 10.57 10.21
N ASN A 118 2.01 11.35 9.45
CA ASN A 118 1.99 11.30 8.00
C ASN A 118 2.44 9.94 7.47
N SER A 119 3.47 9.34 8.05
CA SER A 119 3.94 8.00 7.65
C SER A 119 2.88 6.94 7.88
N TYR A 120 2.17 7.00 9.01
CA TYR A 120 1.07 6.08 9.30
C TYR A 120 -0.10 6.27 8.33
N LEU A 121 -0.50 7.50 8.05
CA LEU A 121 -1.58 7.79 7.09
C LEU A 121 -1.20 7.36 5.68
N LEU A 122 0.03 7.66 5.22
CA LEU A 122 0.55 7.25 3.92
C LEU A 122 0.50 5.73 3.73
N MET A 123 0.86 4.96 4.75
CA MET A 123 0.83 3.49 4.68
C MET A 123 -0.57 2.96 4.30
N TYR A 124 -1.64 3.62 4.75
CA TYR A 124 -3.01 3.26 4.39
C TYR A 124 -3.51 3.97 3.12
N ALA A 125 -3.04 5.19 2.84
CA ALA A 125 -3.50 6.00 1.71
C ALA A 125 -2.84 5.58 0.38
N ASN A 126 -1.60 5.08 0.39
CA ASN A 126 -0.85 4.71 -0.80
C ASN A 126 -1.63 3.82 -1.80
N PRO A 127 -2.42 2.81 -1.37
CA PRO A 127 -3.19 2.02 -2.33
C PRO A 127 -4.23 2.82 -3.12
N VAL A 128 -4.78 3.90 -2.54
CA VAL A 128 -5.68 4.83 -3.24
C VAL A 128 -4.89 5.67 -4.22
N ILE A 129 -3.80 6.29 -3.74
CA ILE A 129 -2.91 7.15 -4.53
C ILE A 129 -2.37 6.38 -5.76
N ASN A 130 -1.87 5.16 -5.53
CA ASN A 130 -1.32 4.34 -6.62
C ASN A 130 -2.38 3.96 -7.65
N ARG A 131 -3.62 3.68 -7.21
CA ARG A 131 -4.71 3.38 -8.14
C ARG A 131 -5.12 4.60 -8.96
N GLU A 132 -5.16 5.79 -8.36
CA GLU A 132 -5.44 7.03 -9.10
C GLU A 132 -4.36 7.31 -10.14
N GLY A 133 -3.09 7.17 -9.78
CA GLY A 133 -1.98 7.35 -10.70
C GLY A 133 -1.93 6.36 -11.88
N LEU A 134 -2.75 5.31 -11.90
CA LEU A 134 -2.96 4.48 -13.09
C LEU A 134 -3.86 5.18 -14.11
N TYR A 135 -4.94 5.81 -13.65
CA TYR A 135 -5.89 6.47 -14.51
C TYR A 135 -5.37 7.80 -15.09
N ASP A 136 -4.51 8.51 -14.34
CA ASP A 136 -3.88 9.76 -14.78
C ASP A 136 -2.81 9.55 -15.89
N LYS A 137 -2.44 8.30 -16.19
CA LYS A 137 -1.45 7.95 -17.24
C LYS A 137 -2.09 7.43 -18.53
N GLU A 138 -3.40 7.23 -18.54
CA GLU A 138 -4.14 6.75 -19.70
C GLU A 138 -4.76 7.90 -20.53
N ASP A 139 -4.63 9.17 -20.07
CA ASP A 139 -4.99 10.40 -20.78
C ASP A 139 -3.74 11.08 -21.41
#